data_54db2d3d10fa40e24ae5cecca6c5808b
#
_entry.id   54db2d3d10fa40e24ae5cecca6c5808b
#
_cell.length_a   1.000
_cell.length_b   1.000
_cell.length_c   1.000
_cell.angle_alpha   90.00
_cell.angle_beta   90.00
_cell.angle_gamma   90.00
#
_symmetry.space_group_name_H-M   'P 1'
#
loop_
_entity.id
_entity.type
_entity.pdbx_description
1 polymer ?
#
loop_
_entity_poly.entity_id
_entity_poly.type
_entity_poly.pdbx_seq_one_letter_code
_entity_poly.pdbx_strand_id
1 'polypeptide(L)'
;MIPALKKLYTTKEDLSEALKRHLQFFNTELMFGNLIFGPTIALEEEKAENPDKIPDELITSFKTGTMGPVAAIGDTIHWGTAWTLGMALIASMAAKGNMISIAIMLALFAAFEVTAYLLFRLGYKTGRMSFTKIMKSGKLDELLDSANILGMFMMGVLSSNLVSLTPKLKIGKFVLKDMLDGILPGLLPLLVVFGVYYLIKKKQVSTAKIVILLIAIGIAGSAIGLF
;
A
#
# COMPACT_ATOMS: atom_id res chain seq x y z
N MET A 1 -9.78 11.91 -4.03
CA MET A 1 -10.71 11.86 -2.87
C MET A 1 -11.28 13.23 -2.53
N ILE A 2 -10.49 14.26 -2.13
CA ILE A 2 -11.00 15.57 -1.65
C ILE A 2 -12.14 16.17 -2.50
N PRO A 3 -12.06 16.25 -3.85
CA PRO A 3 -13.16 16.81 -4.63
C PRO A 3 -14.47 16.02 -4.52
N ALA A 4 -14.40 14.69 -4.38
CA ALA A 4 -15.57 13.84 -4.20
C ALA A 4 -16.18 14.07 -2.81
N LEU A 5 -15.37 14.03 -1.75
CA LEU A 5 -15.83 14.23 -0.37
C LEU A 5 -16.51 15.61 -0.19
N LYS A 6 -15.96 16.66 -0.80
CA LYS A 6 -16.59 18.00 -0.77
C LYS A 6 -17.96 18.08 -1.44
N LYS A 7 -18.26 17.15 -2.36
CA LYS A 7 -19.59 17.06 -2.98
C LYS A 7 -20.56 16.22 -2.15
N LEU A 8 -20.04 15.24 -1.41
CA LEU A 8 -20.87 14.33 -0.60
C LEU A 8 -21.24 14.95 0.75
N TYR A 9 -20.29 15.61 1.40
CA TYR A 9 -20.47 16.17 2.75
C TYR A 9 -20.60 17.70 2.68
N THR A 10 -21.78 18.20 3.00
CA THR A 10 -22.12 19.62 2.89
C THR A 10 -21.79 20.42 4.15
N THR A 11 -21.75 19.76 5.33
CA THR A 11 -21.35 20.41 6.58
C THR A 11 -19.84 20.38 6.74
N LYS A 12 -19.29 21.34 7.50
CA LYS A 12 -17.84 21.38 7.78
C LYS A 12 -17.42 20.24 8.71
N GLU A 13 -18.30 19.86 9.61
CA GLU A 13 -18.11 18.82 10.61
C GLU A 13 -17.98 17.46 9.91
N ASP A 14 -18.96 17.06 9.12
CA ASP A 14 -18.97 15.79 8.39
C ASP A 14 -17.80 15.69 7.39
N LEU A 15 -17.53 16.80 6.68
CA LEU A 15 -16.38 16.85 5.78
C LEU A 15 -15.05 16.69 6.55
N SER A 16 -14.93 17.31 7.73
CA SER A 16 -13.73 17.17 8.57
C SER A 16 -13.53 15.73 9.02
N GLU A 17 -14.58 15.04 9.44
CA GLU A 17 -14.53 13.63 9.82
C GLU A 17 -14.16 12.73 8.65
N ALA A 18 -14.80 12.94 7.49
CA ALA A 18 -14.46 12.23 6.27
C ALA A 18 -12.99 12.42 5.88
N LEU A 19 -12.48 13.66 5.94
CA LEU A 19 -11.07 13.94 5.64
C LEU A 19 -10.11 13.27 6.64
N LYS A 20 -10.42 13.31 7.95
CA LYS A 20 -9.61 12.64 8.99
C LYS A 20 -9.53 11.14 8.76
N ARG A 21 -10.63 10.48 8.41
CA ARG A 21 -10.71 9.06 8.07
C ARG A 21 -9.76 8.69 6.92
N HIS A 22 -9.52 9.62 5.98
CA HIS A 22 -8.60 9.41 4.86
C HIS A 22 -7.15 9.83 5.09
N LEU A 23 -6.80 10.37 6.27
CA LEU A 23 -5.40 10.69 6.65
C LEU A 23 -4.59 9.46 7.08
N GLN A 24 -5.22 8.30 7.21
CA GLN A 24 -4.50 7.06 7.51
C GLN A 24 -3.49 6.72 6.41
N PHE A 25 -2.41 6.06 6.81
CA PHE A 25 -1.40 5.58 5.87
C PHE A 25 -2.03 4.75 4.77
N PHE A 26 -1.75 5.15 3.54
CA PHE A 26 -2.20 4.45 2.35
C PHE A 26 -1.12 4.57 1.29
N ASN A 27 -0.57 3.42 0.90
CA ASN A 27 0.44 3.33 -0.15
C ASN A 27 0.15 2.11 -1.03
N THR A 28 -0.09 2.36 -2.31
CA THR A 28 -0.36 1.32 -3.30
C THR A 28 0.14 1.78 -4.66
N GLU A 29 0.14 0.89 -5.64
CA GLU A 29 0.50 1.24 -7.00
C GLU A 29 -0.57 2.15 -7.63
N LEU A 30 -0.15 3.16 -8.40
CA LEU A 30 -1.01 4.28 -8.85
C LEU A 30 -2.15 3.84 -9.77
N MET A 31 -1.88 3.01 -10.76
CA MET A 31 -2.86 2.59 -11.76
C MET A 31 -3.88 1.61 -11.16
N PHE A 32 -3.40 0.55 -10.52
CA PHE A 32 -4.25 -0.46 -9.89
C PHE A 32 -4.92 0.05 -8.60
N GLY A 33 -4.35 1.02 -7.92
CA GLY A 33 -4.95 1.69 -6.77
C GLY A 33 -6.35 2.26 -7.04
N ASN A 34 -6.67 2.50 -8.30
CA ASN A 34 -8.01 2.92 -8.72
C ASN A 34 -9.09 1.85 -8.45
N LEU A 35 -8.70 0.56 -8.37
CA LEU A 35 -9.60 -0.52 -7.90
C LEU A 35 -9.98 -0.37 -6.42
N ILE A 36 -9.21 0.40 -5.64
CA ILE A 36 -9.52 0.70 -4.23
C ILE A 36 -10.28 2.02 -4.14
N PHE A 37 -9.86 3.05 -4.88
CA PHE A 37 -10.50 4.36 -4.83
C PHE A 37 -11.95 4.34 -5.30
N GLY A 38 -12.26 3.56 -6.34
CA GLY A 38 -13.63 3.43 -6.83
C GLY A 38 -14.61 2.94 -5.76
N PRO A 39 -14.39 1.74 -5.17
CA PRO A 39 -15.24 1.24 -4.10
C PRO A 39 -15.22 2.13 -2.84
N THR A 40 -14.09 2.76 -2.52
CA THR A 40 -14.01 3.67 -1.38
C THR A 40 -14.94 4.87 -1.55
N ILE A 41 -15.03 5.45 -2.76
CA ILE A 41 -15.97 6.53 -3.03
C ILE A 41 -17.42 6.02 -2.96
N ALA A 42 -17.70 4.83 -3.46
CA ALA A 42 -19.03 4.23 -3.34
C ALA A 42 -19.46 4.01 -1.87
N LEU A 43 -18.50 3.63 -0.99
CA LEU A 43 -18.74 3.54 0.46
C LEU A 43 -19.01 4.91 1.09
N GLU A 44 -18.27 5.94 0.70
CA GLU A 44 -18.48 7.29 1.19
C GLU A 44 -19.84 7.88 0.73
N GLU A 45 -20.28 7.55 -0.47
CA GLU A 45 -21.63 7.91 -0.95
C GLU A 45 -22.71 7.25 -0.09
N GLU A 46 -22.60 5.94 0.14
CA GLU A 46 -23.56 5.22 0.97
C GLU A 46 -23.55 5.73 2.43
N LYS A 47 -22.36 6.07 2.97
CA LYS A 47 -22.24 6.66 4.30
C LYS A 47 -22.86 8.05 4.39
N ALA A 48 -22.69 8.87 3.37
CA ALA A 48 -23.29 10.21 3.33
C ALA A 48 -24.83 10.15 3.28
N GLU A 49 -25.39 9.14 2.59
CA GLU A 49 -26.83 8.89 2.54
C GLU A 49 -27.37 8.20 3.81
N ASN A 50 -26.59 7.33 4.41
CA ASN A 50 -26.98 6.49 5.55
C ASN A 50 -25.83 6.40 6.60
N PRO A 51 -25.62 7.47 7.40
CA PRO A 51 -24.46 7.56 8.32
C PRO A 51 -24.33 6.40 9.30
N ASP A 52 -25.46 5.91 9.82
CA ASP A 52 -25.51 4.86 10.85
C ASP A 52 -25.23 3.45 10.29
N LYS A 53 -25.33 3.27 8.96
CA LYS A 53 -25.18 1.95 8.33
C LYS A 53 -23.76 1.59 7.95
N ILE A 54 -22.92 2.59 7.70
CA ILE A 54 -21.54 2.40 7.27
C ILE A 54 -20.60 2.89 8.38
N PRO A 55 -19.99 2.00 9.17
CA PRO A 55 -19.00 2.41 10.16
C PRO A 55 -17.72 2.91 9.48
N ASP A 56 -17.01 3.83 10.12
CA ASP A 56 -15.75 4.40 9.64
C ASP A 56 -14.68 3.32 9.43
N GLU A 57 -14.70 2.33 10.31
CA GLU A 57 -13.81 1.18 10.29
C GLU A 57 -13.94 0.36 9.00
N LEU A 58 -15.13 0.27 8.42
CA LEU A 58 -15.31 -0.44 7.14
C LEU A 58 -14.54 0.23 6.02
N ILE A 59 -14.65 1.56 5.91
CA ILE A 59 -13.96 2.33 4.85
C ILE A 59 -12.44 2.24 5.04
N THR A 60 -11.98 2.41 6.27
CA THR A 60 -10.54 2.40 6.60
C THR A 60 -9.93 1.01 6.45
N SER A 61 -10.60 -0.03 6.96
CA SER A 61 -10.15 -1.43 6.86
C SER A 61 -10.15 -1.92 5.41
N PHE A 62 -11.16 -1.56 4.61
CA PHE A 62 -11.18 -1.87 3.20
C PHE A 62 -9.95 -1.28 2.48
N LYS A 63 -9.68 0.02 2.68
CA LYS A 63 -8.52 0.69 2.07
C LYS A 63 -7.20 0.04 2.49
N THR A 64 -6.99 -0.10 3.79
CA THR A 64 -5.72 -0.61 4.33
C THR A 64 -5.53 -2.10 4.05
N GLY A 65 -6.60 -2.90 4.10
CA GLY A 65 -6.54 -4.34 3.83
C GLY A 65 -6.27 -4.66 2.37
N THR A 66 -6.77 -3.84 1.44
CA THR A 66 -6.60 -4.07 -0.01
C THR A 66 -5.35 -3.41 -0.60
N MET A 67 -4.74 -2.43 0.07
CA MET A 67 -3.61 -1.69 -0.50
C MET A 67 -2.42 -2.58 -0.85
N GLY A 68 -2.07 -3.55 -0.01
CA GLY A 68 -0.92 -4.43 -0.22
C GLY A 68 -1.11 -5.40 -1.39
N PRO A 69 -2.19 -6.20 -1.43
CA PRO A 69 -2.48 -7.07 -2.57
C PRO A 69 -2.53 -6.33 -3.90
N VAL A 70 -3.19 -5.18 -3.93
CA VAL A 70 -3.31 -4.36 -5.14
C VAL A 70 -1.97 -3.75 -5.55
N ALA A 71 -1.14 -3.33 -4.59
CA ALA A 71 0.23 -2.89 -4.86
C ALA A 71 1.05 -4.00 -5.49
N ALA A 72 1.05 -5.21 -4.93
CA ALA A 72 1.83 -6.34 -5.43
C ALA A 72 1.46 -6.69 -6.89
N ILE A 73 0.16 -6.71 -7.22
CA ILE A 73 -0.33 -6.93 -8.58
C ILE A 73 0.12 -5.79 -9.50
N GLY A 74 -0.12 -4.55 -9.09
CA GLY A 74 0.19 -3.36 -9.87
C GLY A 74 1.68 -3.19 -10.12
N ASP A 75 2.51 -3.36 -9.10
CA ASP A 75 3.96 -3.29 -9.24
C ASP A 75 4.50 -4.35 -10.21
N THR A 76 3.95 -5.57 -10.17
CA THR A 76 4.36 -6.63 -11.09
C THR A 76 3.90 -6.38 -12.52
N ILE A 77 2.63 -6.02 -12.73
CA ILE A 77 2.06 -5.86 -14.08
C ILE A 77 2.46 -4.51 -14.69
N HIS A 78 2.26 -3.42 -13.95
CA HIS A 78 2.52 -2.08 -14.50
C HIS A 78 4.02 -1.79 -14.55
N TRP A 79 4.70 -1.74 -13.40
CA TRP A 79 6.11 -1.36 -13.33
C TRP A 79 7.05 -2.47 -13.81
N GLY A 80 6.86 -3.70 -13.30
CA GLY A 80 7.74 -4.83 -13.58
C GLY A 80 7.63 -5.34 -15.02
N THR A 81 6.46 -5.23 -15.64
CA THR A 81 6.21 -5.82 -16.97
C THR A 81 5.95 -4.75 -18.01
N ALA A 82 4.79 -4.09 -17.96
CA ALA A 82 4.34 -3.22 -19.05
C ALA A 82 5.24 -2.00 -19.25
N TRP A 83 5.61 -1.32 -18.15
CA TRP A 83 6.53 -0.20 -18.18
C TRP A 83 7.92 -0.61 -18.66
N THR A 84 8.49 -1.66 -18.07
CA THR A 84 9.86 -2.11 -18.38
C THR A 84 9.99 -2.53 -19.84
N LEU A 85 9.06 -3.34 -20.36
CA LEU A 85 9.06 -3.75 -21.76
C LEU A 85 8.79 -2.58 -22.71
N GLY A 86 7.84 -1.73 -22.37
CA GLY A 86 7.54 -0.52 -23.15
C GLY A 86 8.75 0.41 -23.27
N MET A 87 9.40 0.69 -22.15
CA MET A 87 10.57 1.56 -22.11
C MET A 87 11.79 0.95 -22.82
N ALA A 88 12.00 -0.36 -22.73
CA ALA A 88 13.07 -1.06 -23.44
C ALA A 88 12.88 -0.93 -24.97
N LEU A 89 11.66 -1.09 -25.46
CA LEU A 89 11.33 -0.89 -26.88
C LEU A 89 11.57 0.55 -27.32
N ILE A 90 11.03 1.51 -26.56
CA ILE A 90 11.17 2.94 -26.84
C ILE A 90 12.65 3.35 -26.87
N ALA A 91 13.42 2.93 -25.85
CA ALA A 91 14.85 3.24 -25.77
C ALA A 91 15.65 2.66 -26.95
N SER A 92 15.36 1.41 -27.35
CA SER A 92 15.99 0.77 -28.51
C SER A 92 15.72 1.52 -29.83
N MET A 93 14.50 2.03 -30.01
CA MET A 93 14.14 2.82 -31.20
C MET A 93 14.75 4.21 -31.17
N ALA A 94 14.73 4.88 -30.00
CA ALA A 94 15.31 6.21 -29.82
C ALA A 94 16.84 6.23 -30.06
N ALA A 95 17.54 5.18 -29.60
CA ALA A 95 18.98 5.02 -29.82
C ALA A 95 19.37 4.94 -31.32
N LYS A 96 18.43 4.53 -32.19
CA LYS A 96 18.58 4.51 -33.64
C LYS A 96 18.12 5.81 -34.33
N GLY A 97 17.81 6.85 -33.55
CA GLY A 97 17.29 8.11 -34.07
C GLY A 97 15.85 8.04 -34.62
N ASN A 98 15.10 6.99 -34.31
CA ASN A 98 13.75 6.82 -34.83
C ASN A 98 12.74 7.65 -34.00
N MET A 99 12.21 8.72 -34.59
CA MET A 99 11.25 9.64 -33.95
C MET A 99 9.90 9.00 -33.62
N ILE A 100 9.57 7.86 -34.21
CA ILE A 100 8.34 7.11 -33.86
C ILE A 100 8.35 6.69 -32.40
N SER A 101 9.52 6.55 -31.77
CA SER A 101 9.65 6.25 -30.33
C SER A 101 8.89 7.24 -29.45
N ILE A 102 8.83 8.52 -29.83
CA ILE A 102 8.07 9.55 -29.09
C ILE A 102 6.57 9.27 -29.17
N ALA A 103 6.06 8.94 -30.35
CA ALA A 103 4.65 8.62 -30.52
C ALA A 103 4.25 7.35 -29.72
N ILE A 104 5.11 6.33 -29.72
CA ILE A 104 4.90 5.10 -28.92
C ILE A 104 4.91 5.42 -27.43
N MET A 105 5.81 6.28 -26.97
CA MET A 105 5.86 6.72 -25.56
C MET A 105 4.56 7.42 -25.14
N LEU A 106 4.07 8.35 -25.94
CA LEU A 106 2.81 9.05 -25.67
C LEU A 106 1.62 8.10 -25.71
N ALA A 107 1.60 7.14 -26.64
CA ALA A 107 0.55 6.12 -26.69
C ALA A 107 0.59 5.20 -25.47
N LEU A 108 1.76 4.84 -24.96
CA LEU A 108 1.91 4.03 -23.76
C LEU A 108 1.36 4.76 -22.53
N PHE A 109 1.71 6.04 -22.35
CA PHE A 109 1.16 6.84 -21.25
C PHE A 109 -0.36 6.97 -21.36
N ALA A 110 -0.88 7.26 -22.56
CA ALA A 110 -2.32 7.33 -22.77
C ALA A 110 -3.02 6.01 -22.44
N ALA A 111 -2.42 4.88 -22.79
CA ALA A 111 -2.96 3.55 -22.47
C ALA A 111 -3.01 3.32 -20.95
N PHE A 112 -1.99 3.75 -20.20
CA PHE A 112 -1.98 3.64 -18.74
C PHE A 112 -3.07 4.50 -18.09
N GLU A 113 -3.25 5.75 -18.54
CA GLU A 113 -4.31 6.63 -18.03
C GLU A 113 -5.71 6.09 -18.34
N VAL A 114 -5.92 5.57 -19.54
CA VAL A 114 -7.19 4.93 -19.91
C VAL A 114 -7.43 3.69 -19.04
N THR A 115 -6.41 2.88 -18.81
CA THR A 115 -6.51 1.69 -17.94
C THR A 115 -6.84 2.10 -16.50
N ALA A 116 -6.17 3.10 -15.94
CA ALA A 116 -6.44 3.63 -14.61
C ALA A 116 -7.91 4.09 -14.46
N TYR A 117 -8.42 4.81 -15.47
CA TYR A 117 -9.80 5.24 -15.51
C TYR A 117 -10.80 4.06 -15.58
N LEU A 118 -10.51 3.06 -16.41
CA LEU A 118 -11.35 1.85 -16.52
C LEU A 118 -11.36 1.05 -15.22
N LEU A 119 -10.21 0.91 -14.55
CA LEU A 119 -10.10 0.25 -13.24
C LEU A 119 -10.89 1.01 -12.18
N PHE A 120 -10.84 2.35 -12.19
CA PHE A 120 -11.66 3.17 -11.30
C PHE A 120 -13.15 2.93 -11.51
N ARG A 121 -13.63 2.97 -12.76
CA ARG A 121 -15.04 2.72 -13.09
C ARG A 121 -15.48 1.32 -12.71
N LEU A 122 -14.63 0.33 -12.97
CA LEU A 122 -14.90 -1.06 -12.60
C LEU A 122 -15.02 -1.19 -11.07
N GLY A 123 -14.05 -0.64 -10.34
CA GLY A 123 -14.04 -0.64 -8.88
C GLY A 123 -15.26 0.06 -8.29
N TYR A 124 -15.62 1.25 -8.79
CA TYR A 124 -16.79 2.00 -8.35
C TYR A 124 -18.10 1.22 -8.57
N LYS A 125 -18.31 0.69 -9.79
CA LYS A 125 -19.50 -0.09 -10.13
C LYS A 125 -19.60 -1.36 -9.26
N THR A 126 -18.50 -2.08 -9.12
CA THR A 126 -18.44 -3.31 -8.33
C THR A 126 -18.64 -3.02 -6.84
N GLY A 127 -18.00 -1.98 -6.32
CA GLY A 127 -18.16 -1.52 -4.94
C GLY A 127 -19.62 -1.24 -4.61
N ARG A 128 -20.26 -0.37 -5.35
CA ARG A 128 -21.67 -0.01 -5.14
C ARG A 128 -22.61 -1.23 -5.17
N MET A 129 -22.43 -2.16 -6.11
CA MET A 129 -23.25 -3.37 -6.19
C MET A 129 -22.99 -4.33 -5.03
N SER A 130 -21.73 -4.49 -4.63
CA SER A 130 -21.34 -5.40 -3.57
C SER A 130 -21.79 -4.91 -2.20
N PHE A 131 -21.69 -3.63 -1.91
CA PHE A 131 -22.15 -3.07 -0.63
C PHE A 131 -23.65 -3.18 -0.45
N THR A 132 -24.43 -2.91 -1.46
CA THR A 132 -25.89 -3.10 -1.39
C THR A 132 -26.26 -4.55 -1.06
N LYS A 133 -25.54 -5.53 -1.62
CA LYS A 133 -25.76 -6.95 -1.32
C LYS A 133 -25.32 -7.33 0.10
N ILE A 134 -24.16 -6.87 0.54
CA ILE A 134 -23.59 -7.14 1.87
C ILE A 134 -24.50 -6.56 2.96
N MET A 135 -24.94 -5.31 2.79
CA MET A 135 -25.87 -4.67 3.72
C MET A 135 -27.20 -5.44 3.87
N LYS A 136 -27.72 -5.96 2.75
CA LYS A 136 -28.94 -6.78 2.77
C LYS A 136 -28.72 -8.17 3.37
N SER A 137 -27.52 -8.72 3.30
CA SER A 137 -27.20 -10.07 3.80
C SER A 137 -26.85 -10.13 5.30
N GLY A 138 -26.62 -8.98 5.96
CA GLY A 138 -26.15 -8.92 7.36
C GLY A 138 -24.71 -9.40 7.57
N LYS A 139 -23.92 -9.54 6.50
CA LYS A 139 -22.53 -10.06 6.55
C LYS A 139 -21.45 -8.98 6.68
N LEU A 140 -21.82 -7.85 7.26
CA LEU A 140 -20.89 -6.73 7.44
C LEU A 140 -19.70 -7.09 8.33
N ASP A 141 -19.96 -7.77 9.45
CA ASP A 141 -18.92 -8.18 10.39
C ASP A 141 -17.94 -9.17 9.77
N GLU A 142 -18.43 -10.15 8.98
CA GLU A 142 -17.58 -11.09 8.24
C GLU A 142 -16.66 -10.37 7.24
N LEU A 143 -17.16 -9.29 6.59
CA LEU A 143 -16.36 -8.49 5.67
C LEU A 143 -15.28 -7.70 6.40
N LEU A 144 -15.61 -7.09 7.55
CA LEU A 144 -14.68 -6.36 8.40
C LEU A 144 -13.56 -7.28 8.90
N ASP A 145 -13.89 -8.44 9.40
CA ASP A 145 -12.92 -9.42 9.88
C ASP A 145 -12.02 -9.91 8.75
N SER A 146 -12.60 -10.23 7.60
CA SER A 146 -11.84 -10.64 6.41
C SER A 146 -10.87 -9.56 5.94
N ALA A 147 -11.30 -8.29 5.91
CA ALA A 147 -10.45 -7.17 5.52
C ALA A 147 -9.31 -6.95 6.54
N ASN A 148 -9.59 -7.07 7.83
CA ASN A 148 -8.58 -6.95 8.89
C ASN A 148 -7.55 -8.09 8.84
N ILE A 149 -7.99 -9.34 8.66
CA ILE A 149 -7.10 -10.51 8.53
C ILE A 149 -6.20 -10.34 7.31
N LEU A 150 -6.76 -9.98 6.16
CA LEU A 150 -6.00 -9.72 4.94
C LEU A 150 -4.98 -8.60 5.15
N GLY A 151 -5.40 -7.49 5.79
CA GLY A 151 -4.53 -6.36 6.11
C GLY A 151 -3.35 -6.77 6.99
N MET A 152 -3.60 -7.52 8.07
CA MET A 152 -2.54 -8.01 8.97
C MET A 152 -1.59 -8.98 8.25
N PHE A 153 -2.12 -9.89 7.44
CA PHE A 153 -1.32 -10.81 6.63
C PHE A 153 -0.40 -10.05 5.66
N MET A 154 -0.95 -9.08 4.93
CA MET A 154 -0.18 -8.27 3.97
C MET A 154 0.86 -7.38 4.65
N MET A 155 0.56 -6.83 5.82
CA MET A 155 1.57 -6.10 6.60
C MET A 155 2.73 -6.99 7.03
N GLY A 156 2.45 -8.26 7.35
CA GLY A 156 3.49 -9.26 7.60
C GLY A 156 4.36 -9.54 6.37
N VAL A 157 3.73 -9.76 5.21
CA VAL A 157 4.44 -9.98 3.92
C VAL A 157 5.29 -8.77 3.53
N LEU A 158 4.74 -7.56 3.61
CA LEU A 158 5.48 -6.33 3.31
C LEU A 158 6.66 -6.14 4.27
N SER A 159 6.46 -6.36 5.56
CA SER A 159 7.55 -6.29 6.54
C SER A 159 8.67 -7.27 6.23
N SER A 160 8.33 -8.51 5.85
CA SER A 160 9.30 -9.53 5.47
C SER A 160 10.10 -9.17 4.20
N ASN A 161 9.46 -8.52 3.23
CA ASN A 161 10.10 -8.17 1.95
C ASN A 161 10.88 -6.85 2.01
N LEU A 162 10.40 -5.87 2.78
CA LEU A 162 10.99 -4.53 2.80
C LEU A 162 12.08 -4.38 3.87
N VAL A 163 11.99 -5.12 4.99
CA VAL A 163 13.00 -5.08 6.04
C VAL A 163 14.06 -6.13 5.77
N SER A 164 15.18 -5.70 5.19
CA SER A 164 16.35 -6.57 4.97
C SER A 164 17.53 -6.10 5.81
N LEU A 165 18.15 -7.01 6.54
CA LEU A 165 19.36 -6.75 7.33
C LEU A 165 20.40 -7.80 6.99
N THR A 166 21.55 -7.33 6.55
CA THR A 166 22.67 -8.19 6.15
C THR A 166 23.91 -7.87 6.99
N PRO A 167 23.90 -8.20 8.31
CA PRO A 167 25.05 -7.95 9.16
C PRO A 167 26.26 -8.77 8.68
N LYS A 168 27.39 -8.08 8.54
CA LYS A 168 28.67 -8.69 8.16
C LYS A 168 29.45 -9.25 9.37
N LEU A 169 28.89 -9.18 10.56
CA LEU A 169 29.51 -9.57 11.80
C LEU A 169 29.83 -11.07 11.79
N LYS A 170 31.10 -11.39 12.04
CA LYS A 170 31.60 -12.77 12.17
C LYS A 170 31.90 -13.04 13.64
N ILE A 171 31.39 -14.14 14.16
CA ILE A 171 31.72 -14.64 15.49
C ILE A 171 32.59 -15.89 15.28
N GLY A 172 33.89 -15.70 15.31
CA GLY A 172 34.86 -16.77 14.95
C GLY A 172 34.77 -17.14 13.47
N LYS A 173 34.39 -18.37 13.17
CA LYS A 173 34.21 -18.88 11.79
C LYS A 173 32.78 -18.72 11.26
N PHE A 174 31.82 -18.25 12.09
CA PHE A 174 30.42 -18.20 11.75
C PHE A 174 29.99 -16.77 11.42
N VAL A 175 29.18 -16.60 10.38
CA VAL A 175 28.52 -15.36 10.04
C VAL A 175 27.24 -15.26 10.87
N LEU A 176 27.03 -14.16 11.60
CA LEU A 176 25.86 -13.97 12.48
C LEU A 176 24.54 -14.18 11.75
N LYS A 177 24.45 -13.69 10.51
CA LYS A 177 23.27 -13.86 9.67
C LYS A 177 22.94 -15.33 9.44
N ASP A 178 23.92 -16.13 9.04
CA ASP A 178 23.73 -17.54 8.69
C ASP A 178 23.34 -18.38 9.92
N MET A 179 23.84 -18.01 11.10
CA MET A 179 23.45 -18.64 12.36
C MET A 179 22.00 -18.34 12.71
N LEU A 180 21.57 -17.09 12.57
CA LEU A 180 20.18 -16.68 12.88
C LEU A 180 19.19 -17.23 11.85
N ASP A 181 19.54 -17.18 10.58
CA ASP A 181 18.72 -17.73 9.48
C ASP A 181 18.63 -19.26 9.54
N GLY A 182 19.62 -19.93 10.15
CA GLY A 182 19.57 -21.38 10.45
C GLY A 182 18.54 -21.75 11.54
N ILE A 183 18.21 -20.82 12.43
CA ILE A 183 17.15 -21.00 13.44
C ILE A 183 15.80 -20.66 12.83
N LEU A 184 15.69 -19.47 12.26
CA LEU A 184 14.48 -18.97 11.60
C LEU A 184 14.90 -17.98 10.51
N PRO A 185 14.67 -18.29 9.21
CA PRO A 185 14.95 -17.36 8.13
C PRO A 185 14.26 -16.01 8.35
N GLY A 186 15.04 -14.93 8.29
CA GLY A 186 14.51 -13.58 8.52
C GLY A 186 14.27 -13.20 9.99
N LEU A 187 14.84 -13.93 10.95
CA LEU A 187 14.69 -13.64 12.39
C LEU A 187 15.12 -12.22 12.75
N LEU A 188 16.22 -11.73 12.19
CA LEU A 188 16.73 -10.40 12.48
C LEU A 188 15.81 -9.28 11.99
N PRO A 189 15.33 -9.27 10.73
CA PRO A 189 14.26 -8.39 10.28
C PRO A 189 13.00 -8.43 11.17
N LEU A 190 12.58 -9.63 11.56
CA LEU A 190 11.42 -9.82 12.42
C LEU A 190 11.59 -9.14 13.79
N LEU A 191 12.77 -9.30 14.41
CA LEU A 191 13.09 -8.65 15.69
C LEU A 191 13.05 -7.11 15.58
N VAL A 192 13.53 -6.54 14.46
CA VAL A 192 13.47 -5.09 14.24
C VAL A 192 12.02 -4.63 14.10
N VAL A 193 11.19 -5.34 13.35
CA VAL A 193 9.76 -5.01 13.20
C VAL A 193 9.06 -5.03 14.57
N PHE A 194 9.26 -6.08 15.37
CA PHE A 194 8.69 -6.16 16.71
C PHE A 194 9.27 -5.11 17.67
N GLY A 195 10.55 -4.77 17.54
CA GLY A 195 11.18 -3.69 18.29
C GLY A 195 10.53 -2.34 18.01
N VAL A 196 10.34 -2.01 16.73
CA VAL A 196 9.64 -0.80 16.30
C VAL A 196 8.19 -0.80 16.80
N TYR A 197 7.47 -1.92 16.64
CA TYR A 197 6.10 -2.08 17.16
C TYR A 197 6.04 -1.81 18.67
N TYR A 198 6.96 -2.38 19.44
CA TYR A 198 7.05 -2.16 20.89
C TYR A 198 7.28 -0.69 21.25
N LEU A 199 8.18 0.00 20.53
CA LEU A 199 8.46 1.42 20.75
C LEU A 199 7.23 2.28 20.47
N ILE A 200 6.49 1.98 19.41
CA ILE A 200 5.26 2.71 19.07
C ILE A 200 4.14 2.39 20.09
N LYS A 201 3.84 1.09 20.28
CA LYS A 201 2.64 0.67 21.02
C LYS A 201 2.79 0.82 22.53
N LYS A 202 3.94 0.43 23.09
CA LYS A 202 4.18 0.41 24.55
C LYS A 202 4.85 1.68 25.06
N LYS A 203 5.84 2.19 24.32
CA LYS A 203 6.62 3.36 24.74
C LYS A 203 6.09 4.69 24.18
N GLN A 204 5.09 4.64 23.29
CA GLN A 204 4.46 5.82 22.67
C GLN A 204 5.50 6.76 22.01
N VAL A 205 6.58 6.21 21.49
CA VAL A 205 7.62 6.97 20.79
C VAL A 205 7.08 7.41 19.43
N SER A 206 7.22 8.69 19.08
CA SER A 206 6.75 9.19 17.79
C SER A 206 7.52 8.55 16.63
N THR A 207 6.84 8.33 15.51
CA THR A 207 7.41 7.73 14.30
C THR A 207 8.67 8.47 13.83
N ALA A 208 8.68 9.81 13.90
CA ALA A 208 9.84 10.61 13.51
C ALA A 208 11.09 10.27 14.34
N LYS A 209 10.94 10.11 15.67
CA LYS A 209 12.06 9.71 16.54
C LYS A 209 12.57 8.32 16.23
N ILE A 210 11.67 7.39 15.87
CA ILE A 210 12.05 6.03 15.49
C ILE A 210 12.81 6.04 14.16
N VAL A 211 12.38 6.81 13.17
CA VAL A 211 13.10 6.97 11.91
C VAL A 211 14.51 7.51 12.13
N ILE A 212 14.65 8.58 12.94
CA ILE A 212 15.96 9.15 13.30
C ILE A 212 16.84 8.11 14.02
N LEU A 213 16.26 7.35 14.95
CA LEU A 213 16.97 6.27 15.66
C LEU A 213 17.48 5.20 14.70
N LEU A 214 16.65 4.74 13.76
CA LEU A 214 17.03 3.73 12.78
C LEU A 214 18.12 4.24 11.83
N ILE A 215 18.05 5.50 11.41
CA ILE A 215 19.12 6.14 10.61
C ILE A 215 20.42 6.19 11.41
N ALA A 216 20.37 6.63 12.67
CA ALA A 216 21.54 6.70 13.52
C ALA A 216 22.19 5.32 13.74
N ILE A 217 21.37 4.29 13.99
CA ILE A 217 21.85 2.89 14.11
C ILE A 217 22.48 2.41 12.80
N GLY A 218 21.87 2.73 11.65
CA GLY A 218 22.39 2.38 10.35
C GLY A 218 23.77 3.01 10.08
N ILE A 219 23.91 4.32 10.33
CA ILE A 219 25.16 5.04 10.16
C ILE A 219 26.24 4.52 11.11
N ALA A 220 25.93 4.39 12.42
CA ALA A 220 26.86 3.88 13.40
C ALA A 220 27.28 2.43 13.11
N GLY A 221 26.32 1.57 12.73
CA GLY A 221 26.57 0.19 12.36
C GLY A 221 27.46 0.06 11.13
N SER A 222 27.23 0.90 10.12
CA SER A 222 28.11 0.95 8.94
C SER A 222 29.52 1.42 9.27
N ALA A 223 29.66 2.44 10.16
CA ALA A 223 30.98 2.95 10.57
C ALA A 223 31.84 1.90 11.31
N ILE A 224 31.21 0.99 12.04
CA ILE A 224 31.92 -0.11 12.75
C ILE A 224 31.96 -1.42 11.94
N GLY A 225 31.50 -1.40 10.67
CA GLY A 225 31.51 -2.57 9.78
C GLY A 225 30.49 -3.65 10.12
N LEU A 226 29.40 -3.27 10.80
CA LEU A 226 28.32 -4.19 11.17
C LEU A 226 27.44 -4.54 9.98
N PHE A 227 27.23 -3.60 9.06
CA PHE A 227 26.40 -3.71 7.85
C PHE A 227 27.21 -3.54 6.56
#